data_1cde6bfccd1e2d5b2e0f11bfef1196e0
#
_entry.id   1cde6bfccd1e2d5b2e0f11bfef1196e0
#
_cell.length_a   1.000
_cell.length_b   1.000
_cell.length_c   1.000
_cell.angle_alpha   90.00
_cell.angle_beta   90.00
_cell.angle_gamma   90.00
#
_symmetry.space_group_name_H-M   'P 1'
#
loop_
_entity.id
_entity.type
_entity.pdbx_description
1 polymer ?
#
loop_
_entity_poly.entity_id
_entity_poly.type
_entity_poly.pdbx_seq_one_letter_code
_entity_poly.pdbx_strand_id
1 'polypeptide(L)'
;MSADALFALFSILMASAWTPGPNNMMLAASGVNYGLRATAPHIFGVFVGFGFMIFTISLGLGEVFDLYPVLHTLLRYGGAAMLVWVAWKIASAKRPGEAGPETKPFTFFQAAAFQWINPKAWIMCISISAQFLDPVSPIATAGTMAGMAMLSGATSATGWAWFGMFLQRWLHTSARLHAFNWTMAAIILFGVAVVLYSGFGSG
;
A
#
# COMPACT_ATOMS: atom_id res chain seq x y z
N MET A 1 9.30 -24.58 4.98
CA MET A 1 9.89 -23.94 3.77
C MET A 1 11.41 -24.14 3.79
N SER A 2 12.04 -24.42 2.61
CA SER A 2 13.50 -24.48 2.48
C SER A 2 14.13 -23.09 2.58
N ALA A 3 15.46 -23.02 2.81
CA ALA A 3 16.18 -21.74 2.85
C ALA A 3 16.08 -20.99 1.50
N ASP A 4 16.13 -21.69 0.39
CA ASP A 4 15.99 -21.10 -0.95
C ASP A 4 14.60 -20.51 -1.16
N ALA A 5 13.53 -21.20 -0.69
CA ALA A 5 12.17 -20.69 -0.77
C ALA A 5 11.97 -19.45 0.12
N LEU A 6 12.59 -19.41 1.31
CA LEU A 6 12.57 -18.22 2.18
C LEU A 6 13.29 -17.05 1.53
N PHE A 7 14.45 -17.28 0.91
CA PHE A 7 15.20 -16.25 0.20
C PHE A 7 14.42 -15.70 -0.99
N ALA A 8 13.82 -16.60 -1.79
CA ALA A 8 12.99 -16.21 -2.94
C ALA A 8 11.78 -15.38 -2.50
N LEU A 9 11.04 -15.84 -1.49
CA LEU A 9 9.91 -15.13 -0.91
C LEU A 9 10.30 -13.73 -0.43
N PHE A 10 11.37 -13.64 0.36
CA PHE A 10 11.84 -12.36 0.87
C PHE A 10 12.26 -11.40 -0.24
N SER A 11 12.96 -11.91 -1.27
CA SER A 11 13.39 -11.11 -2.42
C SER A 11 12.21 -10.55 -3.21
N ILE A 12 11.17 -11.36 -3.46
CA ILE A 12 9.94 -10.94 -4.13
C ILE A 12 9.20 -9.89 -3.28
N LEU A 13 9.07 -10.12 -1.98
CA LEU A 13 8.42 -9.19 -1.06
C LEU A 13 9.16 -7.85 -1.02
N MET A 14 10.49 -7.86 -0.92
CA MET A 14 11.31 -6.65 -0.93
C MET A 14 11.16 -5.88 -2.25
N ALA A 15 11.35 -6.54 -3.39
CA ALA A 15 11.22 -5.91 -4.70
C ALA A 15 9.83 -5.28 -4.88
N SER A 16 8.79 -6.03 -4.52
CA SER A 16 7.41 -5.55 -4.64
C SER A 16 7.09 -4.42 -3.68
N ALA A 17 7.53 -4.50 -2.41
CA ALA A 17 7.26 -3.46 -1.41
C ALA A 17 7.92 -2.13 -1.79
N TRP A 18 9.13 -2.15 -2.35
CA TRP A 18 9.86 -0.94 -2.76
C TRP A 18 9.43 -0.39 -4.12
N THR A 19 8.74 -1.19 -4.95
CA THR A 19 8.19 -0.70 -6.22
C THR A 19 7.15 0.39 -5.97
N PRO A 20 7.24 1.56 -6.65
CA PRO A 20 6.26 2.63 -6.52
C PRO A 20 4.82 2.16 -6.65
N GLY A 21 3.95 2.65 -5.81
CA GLY A 21 2.53 2.32 -5.79
C GLY A 21 1.75 3.23 -4.84
N PRO A 22 0.42 3.09 -4.76
CA PRO A 22 -0.42 4.01 -3.99
C PRO A 22 0.03 4.22 -2.55
N ASN A 23 0.30 3.14 -1.80
CA ASN A 23 0.81 3.24 -0.42
C ASN A 23 2.11 4.06 -0.33
N ASN A 24 3.06 3.78 -1.23
CA ASN A 24 4.37 4.41 -1.21
C ASN A 24 4.26 5.91 -1.50
N MET A 25 3.40 6.28 -2.45
CA MET A 25 3.13 7.69 -2.77
C MET A 25 2.45 8.41 -1.61
N MET A 26 1.49 7.75 -0.93
CA MET A 26 0.83 8.28 0.26
C MET A 26 1.82 8.47 1.42
N LEU A 27 2.73 7.51 1.64
CA LEU A 27 3.75 7.58 2.69
C LEU A 27 4.77 8.68 2.40
N ALA A 28 5.24 8.81 1.14
CA ALA A 28 6.12 9.89 0.73
C ALA A 28 5.45 11.26 0.92
N ALA A 29 4.21 11.42 0.45
CA ALA A 29 3.44 12.64 0.65
C ALA A 29 3.21 12.94 2.14
N SER A 30 2.92 11.91 2.95
CA SER A 30 2.77 12.05 4.40
C SER A 30 4.08 12.49 5.06
N GLY A 31 5.21 11.90 4.66
CA GLY A 31 6.53 12.28 5.13
C GLY A 31 6.88 13.76 4.84
N VAL A 32 6.57 14.21 3.61
CA VAL A 32 6.76 15.62 3.21
C VAL A 32 5.89 16.57 4.04
N ASN A 33 4.60 16.24 4.18
CA ASN A 33 3.63 17.17 4.74
C ASN A 33 3.58 17.17 6.28
N TYR A 34 3.94 16.06 6.93
CA TYR A 34 3.77 15.89 8.38
C TYR A 34 5.02 15.43 9.12
N GLY A 35 6.05 14.99 8.38
CA GLY A 35 7.27 14.42 8.96
C GLY A 35 7.08 12.97 9.44
N LEU A 36 8.19 12.32 9.78
CA LEU A 36 8.22 10.88 10.08
C LEU A 36 7.43 10.52 11.34
N ARG A 37 7.56 11.33 12.41
CA ARG A 37 6.91 11.04 13.70
C ARG A 37 5.39 11.03 13.59
N ALA A 38 4.80 12.00 12.90
CA ALA A 38 3.37 12.07 12.70
C ALA A 38 2.87 10.98 11.73
N THR A 39 3.73 10.54 10.80
CA THR A 39 3.44 9.47 9.83
C THR A 39 3.58 8.06 10.44
N ALA A 40 4.15 7.89 11.62
CA ALA A 40 4.38 6.58 12.22
C ALA A 40 3.12 5.69 12.30
N PRO A 41 1.94 6.16 12.74
CA PRO A 41 0.73 5.33 12.74
C PRO A 41 0.35 4.82 11.33
N HIS A 42 0.54 5.66 10.31
CA HIS A 42 0.32 5.28 8.91
C HIS A 42 1.30 4.17 8.49
N ILE A 43 2.60 4.32 8.80
CA ILE A 43 3.64 3.31 8.52
C ILE A 43 3.25 1.97 9.15
N PHE A 44 2.93 1.96 10.45
CA PHE A 44 2.52 0.75 11.16
C PHE A 44 1.27 0.12 10.56
N GLY A 45 0.26 0.92 10.23
CA GLY A 45 -0.96 0.45 9.60
C GLY A 45 -0.73 -0.22 8.25
N VAL A 46 0.20 0.30 7.44
CA VAL A 46 0.53 -0.29 6.14
C VAL A 46 1.15 -1.68 6.29
N PHE A 47 2.24 -1.84 7.05
CA PHE A 47 2.92 -3.14 7.07
C PHE A 47 2.21 -4.18 7.92
N VAL A 48 1.57 -3.80 9.03
CA VAL A 48 0.77 -4.72 9.83
C VAL A 48 -0.50 -5.13 9.08
N GLY A 49 -1.19 -4.16 8.45
CA GLY A 49 -2.37 -4.43 7.65
C GLY A 49 -2.08 -5.34 6.45
N PHE A 50 -0.94 -5.14 5.78
CA PHE A 50 -0.53 -6.02 4.68
C PHE A 50 -0.16 -7.43 5.17
N GLY A 51 0.57 -7.55 6.28
CA GLY A 51 0.88 -8.85 6.88
C GLY A 51 -0.38 -9.60 7.33
N PHE A 52 -1.36 -8.91 7.91
CA PHE A 52 -2.66 -9.50 8.24
C PHE A 52 -3.42 -9.94 6.99
N MET A 53 -3.42 -9.12 5.94
CA MET A 53 -4.08 -9.43 4.67
C MET A 53 -3.49 -10.68 4.01
N ILE A 54 -2.16 -10.80 3.90
CA ILE A 54 -1.54 -11.97 3.29
C ILE A 54 -1.80 -13.24 4.11
N PHE A 55 -1.80 -13.14 5.44
CA PHE A 55 -2.13 -14.26 6.33
C PHE A 55 -3.54 -14.78 6.07
N THR A 56 -4.54 -13.90 6.07
CA THR A 56 -5.95 -14.27 5.91
C THR A 56 -6.29 -14.76 4.51
N ILE A 57 -5.71 -14.16 3.46
CA ILE A 57 -5.89 -14.60 2.08
C ILE A 57 -5.27 -15.98 1.87
N SER A 58 -4.10 -16.23 2.44
CA SER A 58 -3.43 -17.54 2.36
C SER A 58 -4.22 -18.65 3.05
N LEU A 59 -5.03 -18.33 4.06
CA LEU A 59 -5.87 -19.31 4.79
C LEU A 59 -7.27 -19.46 4.20
N GLY A 60 -7.51 -19.06 2.96
CA GLY A 60 -8.76 -19.33 2.23
C GLY A 60 -9.70 -18.15 2.08
N LEU A 61 -9.37 -16.95 2.63
CA LEU A 61 -10.23 -15.79 2.39
C LEU A 61 -10.26 -15.41 0.89
N GLY A 62 -9.23 -15.78 0.11
CA GLY A 62 -9.22 -15.64 -1.35
C GLY A 62 -10.36 -16.39 -2.03
N GLU A 63 -10.66 -17.61 -1.56
CA GLU A 63 -11.75 -18.46 -2.10
C GLU A 63 -13.13 -17.82 -1.92
N VAL A 64 -13.34 -17.08 -0.82
CA VAL A 64 -14.60 -16.35 -0.58
C VAL A 64 -14.83 -15.30 -1.69
N PHE A 65 -13.77 -14.68 -2.17
CA PHE A 65 -13.89 -13.71 -3.27
C PHE A 65 -14.20 -14.39 -4.60
N ASP A 66 -13.66 -15.58 -4.83
CA ASP A 66 -13.97 -16.38 -6.03
C ASP A 66 -15.42 -16.88 -6.02
N LEU A 67 -15.96 -17.21 -4.84
CA LEU A 67 -17.36 -17.61 -4.67
C LEU A 67 -18.34 -16.44 -4.85
N TYR A 68 -17.91 -15.20 -4.60
CA TYR A 68 -18.76 -14.00 -4.66
C TYR A 68 -18.17 -12.93 -5.60
N PRO A 69 -18.34 -13.05 -6.93
CA PRO A 69 -17.76 -12.11 -7.91
C PRO A 69 -18.13 -10.62 -7.67
N VAL A 70 -19.27 -10.40 -6.99
CA VAL A 70 -19.70 -9.03 -6.61
C VAL A 70 -18.66 -8.36 -5.69
N LEU A 71 -17.95 -9.14 -4.85
CA LEU A 71 -16.91 -8.58 -3.98
C LEU A 71 -15.73 -8.03 -4.77
N HIS A 72 -15.30 -8.71 -5.84
CA HIS A 72 -14.28 -8.19 -6.76
C HIS A 72 -14.72 -6.87 -7.37
N THR A 73 -15.97 -6.77 -7.80
CA THR A 73 -16.53 -5.54 -8.38
C THR A 73 -16.55 -4.41 -7.36
N LEU A 74 -17.03 -4.68 -6.13
CA LEU A 74 -17.05 -3.69 -5.05
C LEU A 74 -15.65 -3.22 -4.67
N LEU A 75 -14.69 -4.14 -4.53
CA LEU A 75 -13.29 -3.79 -4.24
C LEU A 75 -12.67 -2.97 -5.37
N ARG A 76 -12.92 -3.34 -6.61
CA ARG A 76 -12.38 -2.66 -7.78
C ARG A 76 -12.86 -1.22 -7.87
N TYR A 77 -14.17 -0.99 -7.86
CA TYR A 77 -14.72 0.36 -8.00
C TYR A 77 -14.64 1.16 -6.70
N GLY A 78 -14.88 0.55 -5.55
CA GLY A 78 -14.69 1.19 -4.25
C GLY A 78 -13.24 1.58 -3.99
N GLY A 79 -12.31 0.68 -4.33
CA GLY A 79 -10.86 0.94 -4.28
C GLY A 79 -10.45 2.08 -5.23
N ALA A 80 -10.94 2.07 -6.46
CA ALA A 80 -10.69 3.14 -7.43
C ALA A 80 -11.20 4.50 -6.92
N ALA A 81 -12.44 4.56 -6.42
CA ALA A 81 -13.02 5.79 -5.85
C ALA A 81 -12.21 6.31 -4.65
N MET A 82 -11.79 5.41 -3.76
CA MET A 82 -10.95 5.76 -2.61
C MET A 82 -9.57 6.28 -3.04
N LEU A 83 -8.95 5.65 -4.05
CA LEU A 83 -7.66 6.10 -4.58
C LEU A 83 -7.77 7.48 -5.24
N VAL A 84 -8.84 7.77 -5.97
CA VAL A 84 -9.12 9.09 -6.53
C VAL A 84 -9.26 10.13 -5.41
N TRP A 85 -10.01 9.80 -4.35
CA TRP A 85 -10.16 10.68 -3.19
C TRP A 85 -8.82 10.95 -2.49
N VAL A 86 -7.97 9.92 -2.31
CA VAL A 86 -6.63 10.06 -1.74
C VAL A 86 -5.74 10.92 -2.63
N ALA A 87 -5.75 10.68 -3.95
CA ALA A 87 -4.98 11.49 -4.90
C ALA A 87 -5.38 12.96 -4.84
N TRP A 88 -6.69 13.23 -4.76
CA TRP A 88 -7.19 14.59 -4.58
C TRP A 88 -6.74 15.22 -3.24
N LYS A 89 -6.79 14.47 -2.14
CA LYS A 89 -6.27 14.94 -0.83
C LYS A 89 -4.79 15.28 -0.88
N ILE A 90 -3.97 14.44 -1.54
CA ILE A 90 -2.54 14.70 -1.70
C ILE A 90 -2.31 15.95 -2.55
N ALA A 91 -2.98 16.04 -3.72
CA ALA A 91 -2.85 17.20 -4.62
C ALA A 91 -3.25 18.52 -3.95
N SER A 92 -4.25 18.46 -3.07
CA SER A 92 -4.80 19.63 -2.34
C SER A 92 -4.06 19.95 -1.05
N ALA A 93 -3.03 19.17 -0.67
CA ALA A 93 -2.32 19.38 0.59
C ALA A 93 -1.55 20.70 0.57
N LYS A 94 -1.78 21.50 1.61
CA LYS A 94 -1.11 22.81 1.86
C LYS A 94 0.16 22.59 2.67
N ARG A 95 1.00 23.64 2.74
CA ARG A 95 2.22 23.63 3.56
C ARG A 95 1.91 23.36 5.04
N PRO A 96 2.83 22.67 5.76
CA PRO A 96 2.81 22.68 7.22
C PRO A 96 2.77 24.13 7.73
N GLY A 97 1.75 24.48 8.52
CA GLY A 97 1.50 25.82 9.01
C GLY A 97 0.47 26.65 8.21
N GLU A 98 0.20 26.31 6.94
CA GLU A 98 -0.88 26.90 6.12
C GLU A 98 -2.12 25.97 6.07
N ALA A 99 -1.92 24.71 6.47
CA ALA A 99 -3.00 23.73 6.58
C ALA A 99 -3.81 24.01 7.84
N GLY A 100 -5.13 24.08 7.70
CA GLY A 100 -6.04 24.13 8.84
C GLY A 100 -5.86 22.90 9.75
N PRO A 101 -6.43 22.92 10.96
CA PRO A 101 -6.26 21.88 11.98
C PRO A 101 -6.76 20.47 11.57
N GLU A 102 -7.38 20.34 10.42
CA GLU A 102 -8.05 19.10 9.96
C GLU A 102 -7.19 18.17 9.09
N THR A 103 -6.00 18.58 8.65
CA THR A 103 -5.16 17.72 7.81
C THR A 103 -4.22 16.89 8.67
N LYS A 104 -4.51 15.59 8.78
CA LYS A 104 -3.70 14.61 9.53
C LYS A 104 -3.30 13.46 8.61
N PRO A 105 -2.14 12.81 8.90
CA PRO A 105 -1.77 11.55 8.25
C PRO A 105 -2.86 10.49 8.49
N PHE A 106 -2.85 9.43 7.69
CA PHE A 106 -3.69 8.28 7.96
C PHE A 106 -3.39 7.72 9.35
N THR A 107 -4.46 7.36 10.06
CA THR A 107 -4.36 6.58 11.29
C THR A 107 -3.92 5.14 10.97
N PHE A 108 -3.51 4.40 11.99
CA PHE A 108 -3.21 2.98 11.87
C PHE A 108 -4.34 2.20 11.19
N PHE A 109 -5.57 2.35 11.67
CA PHE A 109 -6.73 1.61 11.15
C PHE A 109 -7.09 2.00 9.72
N GLN A 110 -7.00 3.28 9.37
CA GLN A 110 -7.23 3.73 7.99
C GLN A 110 -6.20 3.14 7.04
N ALA A 111 -4.92 3.13 7.42
CA ALA A 111 -3.85 2.57 6.62
C ALA A 111 -3.94 1.04 6.50
N ALA A 112 -4.31 0.34 7.58
CA ALA A 112 -4.53 -1.10 7.56
C ALA A 112 -5.74 -1.49 6.69
N ALA A 113 -6.87 -0.76 6.82
CA ALA A 113 -8.05 -0.96 6.00
C ALA A 113 -7.79 -0.66 4.52
N PHE A 114 -6.92 0.31 4.23
CA PHE A 114 -6.55 0.67 2.88
C PHE A 114 -5.90 -0.49 2.10
N GLN A 115 -5.26 -1.45 2.78
CA GLN A 115 -4.68 -2.63 2.11
C GLN A 115 -5.74 -3.43 1.35
N TRP A 116 -6.95 -3.53 1.91
CA TRP A 116 -8.07 -4.30 1.34
C TRP A 116 -8.70 -3.70 0.08
N ILE A 117 -8.45 -2.42 -0.16
CA ILE A 117 -8.89 -1.73 -1.39
C ILE A 117 -7.74 -1.44 -2.34
N ASN A 118 -6.49 -1.76 -1.96
CA ASN A 118 -5.31 -1.56 -2.77
C ASN A 118 -5.11 -2.75 -3.74
N PRO A 119 -5.32 -2.56 -5.05
CA PRO A 119 -5.22 -3.67 -6.02
C PRO A 119 -3.84 -4.31 -6.06
N LYS A 120 -2.77 -3.53 -5.83
CA LYS A 120 -1.41 -4.06 -5.75
C LYS A 120 -1.26 -5.04 -4.59
N ALA A 121 -1.88 -4.76 -3.43
CA ALA A 121 -1.83 -5.67 -2.28
C ALA A 121 -2.53 -7.00 -2.58
N TRP A 122 -3.68 -6.97 -3.25
CA TRP A 122 -4.40 -8.17 -3.67
C TRP A 122 -3.57 -9.04 -4.63
N ILE A 123 -3.03 -8.44 -5.70
CA ILE A 123 -2.19 -9.16 -6.67
C ILE A 123 -1.01 -9.82 -5.96
N MET A 124 -0.34 -9.10 -5.06
CA MET A 124 0.78 -9.64 -4.30
C MET A 124 0.36 -10.79 -3.37
N CYS A 125 -0.72 -10.62 -2.60
CA CYS A 125 -1.19 -11.66 -1.68
C CYS A 125 -1.56 -12.94 -2.43
N ILE A 126 -2.36 -12.85 -3.50
CA ILE A 126 -2.77 -14.01 -4.30
C ILE A 126 -1.54 -14.68 -4.93
N SER A 127 -0.66 -13.91 -5.58
CA SER A 127 0.52 -14.46 -6.25
C SER A 127 1.49 -15.15 -5.29
N ILE A 128 1.71 -14.57 -4.11
CA ILE A 128 2.60 -15.14 -3.08
C ILE A 128 1.97 -16.36 -2.45
N SER A 129 0.68 -16.33 -2.13
CA SER A 129 -0.04 -17.48 -1.58
C SER A 129 -0.01 -18.66 -2.53
N ALA A 130 -0.28 -18.43 -3.82
CA ALA A 130 -0.26 -19.47 -4.85
C ALA A 130 1.12 -20.14 -5.03
N GLN A 131 2.21 -19.40 -4.79
CA GLN A 131 3.58 -19.90 -4.99
C GLN A 131 4.18 -20.55 -3.74
N PHE A 132 3.85 -20.06 -2.57
CA PHE A 132 4.59 -20.37 -1.34
C PHE A 132 3.75 -21.06 -0.25
N LEU A 133 2.43 -21.12 -0.36
CA LEU A 133 1.60 -21.79 0.63
C LEU A 133 1.83 -23.30 0.57
N ASP A 134 2.18 -23.89 1.71
CA ASP A 134 2.29 -25.33 1.86
C ASP A 134 0.95 -25.88 2.40
N PRO A 135 0.24 -26.71 1.61
CA PRO A 135 -1.04 -27.27 2.04
C PRO A 135 -0.93 -28.24 3.23
N VAL A 136 0.27 -28.76 3.53
CA VAL A 136 0.50 -29.66 4.66
C VAL A 136 0.61 -28.86 5.98
N SER A 137 1.13 -27.64 5.90
CA SER A 137 1.31 -26.77 7.06
C SER A 137 0.86 -25.31 6.78
N PRO A 138 -0.43 -25.09 6.44
CA PRO A 138 -0.89 -23.81 5.91
C PRO A 138 -0.73 -22.65 6.91
N ILE A 139 -1.04 -22.86 8.20
CA ILE A 139 -0.95 -21.83 9.24
C ILE A 139 0.50 -21.38 9.44
N ALA A 140 1.44 -22.35 9.55
CA ALA A 140 2.86 -22.03 9.75
C ALA A 140 3.44 -21.29 8.54
N THR A 141 3.07 -21.71 7.34
CA THR A 141 3.54 -21.08 6.09
C THR A 141 2.94 -19.69 5.91
N ALA A 142 1.62 -19.54 6.14
CA ALA A 142 0.95 -18.24 6.11
C ALA A 142 1.54 -17.26 7.15
N GLY A 143 1.85 -17.76 8.36
CA GLY A 143 2.52 -16.97 9.40
C GLY A 143 3.93 -16.51 8.99
N THR A 144 4.70 -17.39 8.34
CA THR A 144 6.03 -17.05 7.81
C THR A 144 5.93 -15.99 6.73
N MET A 145 5.01 -16.16 5.76
CA MET A 145 4.76 -15.16 4.71
C MET A 145 4.34 -13.81 5.30
N ALA A 146 3.44 -13.81 6.29
CA ALA A 146 3.01 -12.59 6.97
C ALA A 146 4.16 -11.89 7.69
N GLY A 147 4.99 -12.62 8.45
CA GLY A 147 6.14 -12.06 9.15
C GLY A 147 7.16 -11.43 8.19
N MET A 148 7.47 -12.12 7.09
CA MET A 148 8.37 -11.58 6.07
C MET A 148 7.78 -10.39 5.33
N ALA A 149 6.46 -10.40 5.07
CA ALA A 149 5.74 -9.28 4.47
C ALA A 149 5.75 -8.06 5.40
N MET A 150 5.56 -8.27 6.71
CA MET A 150 5.68 -7.18 7.69
C MET A 150 7.10 -6.61 7.72
N LEU A 151 8.12 -7.45 7.70
CA LEU A 151 9.52 -7.00 7.71
C LEU A 151 9.86 -6.17 6.47
N SER A 152 9.55 -6.68 5.27
CA SER A 152 9.79 -5.96 4.02
C SER A 152 8.95 -4.69 3.92
N GLY A 153 7.67 -4.76 4.33
CA GLY A 153 6.76 -3.63 4.38
C GLY A 153 7.22 -2.54 5.34
N ALA A 154 7.73 -2.90 6.52
CA ALA A 154 8.27 -1.95 7.49
C ALA A 154 9.46 -1.17 6.93
N THR A 155 10.41 -1.85 6.25
CA THR A 155 11.55 -1.19 5.61
C THR A 155 11.10 -0.23 4.51
N SER A 156 10.21 -0.70 3.63
CA SER A 156 9.71 0.10 2.52
C SER A 156 8.87 1.29 3.00
N ALA A 157 7.90 1.06 3.87
CA ALA A 157 7.02 2.12 4.38
C ALA A 157 7.80 3.22 5.11
N THR A 158 8.77 2.82 5.95
CA THR A 158 9.66 3.77 6.62
C THR A 158 10.55 4.49 5.62
N GLY A 159 11.13 3.77 4.65
CA GLY A 159 11.98 4.34 3.61
C GLY A 159 11.27 5.39 2.76
N TRP A 160 10.04 5.12 2.31
CA TRP A 160 9.25 6.07 1.53
C TRP A 160 8.81 7.30 2.35
N ALA A 161 8.42 7.11 3.61
CA ALA A 161 8.09 8.23 4.50
C ALA A 161 9.34 9.08 4.82
N TRP A 162 10.49 8.43 5.06
CA TRP A 162 11.76 9.11 5.28
C TRP A 162 12.23 9.87 4.03
N PHE A 163 12.12 9.26 2.85
CA PHE A 163 12.40 9.91 1.57
C PHE A 163 11.56 11.17 1.40
N GLY A 164 10.25 11.09 1.70
CA GLY A 164 9.37 12.26 1.69
C GLY A 164 9.84 13.35 2.67
N MET A 165 10.14 12.98 3.91
CA MET A 165 10.65 13.91 4.92
C MET A 165 11.98 14.56 4.47
N PHE A 166 12.88 13.79 3.85
CA PHE A 166 14.13 14.31 3.32
C PHE A 166 13.89 15.33 2.19
N LEU A 167 12.95 15.02 1.29
CA LEU A 167 12.58 15.92 0.21
C LEU A 167 11.96 17.24 0.72
N GLN A 168 11.34 17.26 1.89
CA GLN A 168 10.75 18.46 2.48
C GLN A 168 11.74 19.64 2.47
N ARG A 169 13.03 19.36 2.71
CA ARG A 169 14.10 20.38 2.69
C ARG A 169 14.26 21.05 1.32
N TRP A 170 13.94 20.36 0.23
CA TRP A 170 14.04 20.85 -1.14
C TRP A 170 12.72 21.45 -1.64
N LEU A 171 11.61 21.09 -0.99
CA LEU A 171 10.25 21.52 -1.31
C LEU A 171 9.84 22.78 -0.50
N HIS A 172 10.81 23.66 -0.24
CA HIS A 172 10.59 24.86 0.58
C HIS A 172 9.77 25.96 -0.09
N THR A 173 9.44 25.85 -1.38
CA THR A 173 8.50 26.74 -2.07
C THR A 173 7.14 26.07 -2.27
N SER A 174 6.05 26.86 -2.19
CA SER A 174 4.69 26.33 -2.42
C SER A 174 4.56 25.69 -3.80
N ALA A 175 5.20 26.26 -4.82
CA ALA A 175 5.19 25.72 -6.18
C ALA A 175 5.84 24.33 -6.26
N ARG A 176 6.99 24.10 -5.62
CA ARG A 176 7.67 22.80 -5.60
C ARG A 176 6.87 21.75 -4.83
N LEU A 177 6.30 22.13 -3.69
CA LEU A 177 5.46 21.24 -2.91
C LEU A 177 4.19 20.82 -3.71
N HIS A 178 3.54 21.78 -4.37
CA HIS A 178 2.41 21.49 -5.23
C HIS A 178 2.81 20.59 -6.39
N ALA A 179 3.92 20.86 -7.08
CA ALA A 179 4.40 19.99 -8.17
C ALA A 179 4.66 18.55 -7.67
N PHE A 180 5.29 18.39 -6.51
CA PHE A 180 5.52 17.09 -5.90
C PHE A 180 4.19 16.39 -5.58
N ASN A 181 3.27 17.06 -4.88
CA ASN A 181 1.97 16.49 -4.51
C ASN A 181 1.14 16.10 -5.75
N TRP A 182 1.12 16.93 -6.79
CA TRP A 182 0.47 16.61 -8.06
C TRP A 182 1.12 15.42 -8.78
N THR A 183 2.45 15.30 -8.73
CA THR A 183 3.17 14.14 -9.27
C THR A 183 2.77 12.85 -8.53
N MET A 184 2.73 12.89 -7.20
CA MET A 184 2.30 11.72 -6.41
C MET A 184 0.84 11.34 -6.69
N ALA A 185 -0.04 12.34 -6.78
CA ALA A 185 -1.44 12.14 -7.15
C ALA A 185 -1.59 11.54 -8.56
N ALA A 186 -0.85 12.05 -9.53
CA ALA A 186 -0.87 11.55 -10.90
C ALA A 186 -0.42 10.08 -11.00
N ILE A 187 0.60 9.67 -10.24
CA ILE A 187 1.05 8.26 -10.17
C ILE A 187 -0.06 7.37 -9.58
N ILE A 188 -0.74 7.85 -8.54
CA ILE A 188 -1.89 7.10 -7.97
C ILE A 188 -3.01 6.97 -9.00
N LEU A 189 -3.38 8.07 -9.68
CA LEU A 189 -4.43 8.07 -10.71
C LEU A 189 -4.07 7.20 -11.91
N PHE A 190 -2.80 7.18 -12.32
CA PHE A 190 -2.33 6.26 -13.34
C PHE A 190 -2.54 4.80 -12.91
N GLY A 191 -2.20 4.46 -11.66
CA GLY A 191 -2.49 3.13 -11.09
C GLY A 191 -3.98 2.78 -11.11
N VAL A 192 -4.86 3.73 -10.81
CA VAL A 192 -6.32 3.57 -10.92
C VAL A 192 -6.73 3.27 -12.37
N ALA A 193 -6.22 4.05 -13.33
CA ALA A 193 -6.52 3.86 -14.74
C ALA A 193 -6.11 2.46 -15.23
N VAL A 194 -4.91 1.99 -14.86
CA VAL A 194 -4.43 0.65 -15.20
C VAL A 194 -5.37 -0.43 -14.63
N VAL A 195 -5.78 -0.32 -13.37
CA VAL A 195 -6.69 -1.30 -12.72
C VAL A 195 -8.07 -1.32 -13.38
N LEU A 196 -8.60 -0.15 -13.72
CA LEU A 196 -9.89 -0.08 -14.40
C LEU A 196 -9.82 -0.61 -15.84
N TYR A 197 -8.75 -0.30 -16.57
CA TYR A 197 -8.57 -0.72 -17.96
C TYR A 197 -8.29 -2.23 -18.10
N SER A 198 -7.44 -2.81 -17.23
CA SER A 198 -7.12 -4.26 -17.28
C SER A 198 -8.34 -5.17 -17.08
N GLY A 199 -9.42 -4.65 -16.49
CA GLY A 199 -10.67 -5.39 -16.35
C GLY A 199 -11.60 -5.32 -17.55
N PHE A 200 -11.32 -4.51 -18.56
CA PHE A 200 -12.11 -4.49 -19.83
C PHE A 200 -11.64 -5.53 -20.85
N GLY A 201 -10.47 -6.16 -20.63
CA GLY A 201 -9.90 -7.17 -21.53
C GLY A 201 -10.19 -8.63 -21.17
N SER A 202 -10.95 -8.91 -20.11
CA SER A 202 -11.25 -10.26 -19.60
C SER A 202 -12.74 -10.64 -19.70
N GLY A 203 -13.46 -10.04 -20.65
CA GLY A 203 -14.84 -10.41 -20.98
C GLY A 203 -14.92 -11.22 -22.26
#